data_3592dec43194499dd497b3d5f9115e5c
#
_entry.id   3592dec43194499dd497b3d5f9115e5c
#
_cell.length_a   1.000
_cell.length_b   1.000
_cell.length_c   1.000
_cell.angle_alpha   90.00
_cell.angle_beta   90.00
_cell.angle_gamma   90.00
#
_symmetry.space_group_name_H-M   'P 1'
#
loop_
_entity.id
_entity.type
_entity.pdbx_description
1 polymer ?
#
loop_
_entity_poly.entity_id
_entity_poly.type
_entity_poly.pdbx_seq_one_letter_code
_entity_poly.pdbx_strand_id
1 'polypeptide(L)'
;DKVYDRAMPIDINDKGQVFDPIDTDSMNINSSYLEGLFAKAKQEHPLTDGMSEKINSMDDYVIKHFRIAFGNRIVKQMKDFVATYVACGGTEVDGVDYYIARKILRKFEQLNLAYIRDEIDPFIEFLDKEFGKENFNECKDYLRRLQKMV
;
A
#
# COMPACT_ATOMS: atom_id res chain seq x y z
N ASP A 1 13.29 3.45 10.32
CA ASP A 1 12.50 2.22 10.39
C ASP A 1 11.28 2.32 11.29
N LYS A 2 11.46 2.64 12.57
CA LYS A 2 10.36 2.77 13.54
C LYS A 2 9.34 3.87 13.18
N VAL A 3 9.72 4.86 12.40
CA VAL A 3 8.82 5.92 11.92
C VAL A 3 7.88 5.39 10.86
N TYR A 4 8.39 4.66 9.88
CA TYR A 4 7.58 4.08 8.80
C TYR A 4 6.61 3.00 9.28
N ASP A 5 6.92 2.31 10.38
CA ASP A 5 5.99 1.35 10.99
C ASP A 5 4.75 2.04 11.60
N ARG A 6 4.84 3.35 11.94
CA ARG A 6 3.80 4.11 12.63
C ARG A 6 3.11 5.16 11.78
N ALA A 7 3.76 5.64 10.71
CA ALA A 7 3.23 6.64 9.80
C ALA A 7 2.96 6.03 8.42
N MET A 8 2.03 6.59 7.67
CA MET A 8 1.86 6.32 6.25
C MET A 8 2.37 7.54 5.48
N PRO A 9 3.48 7.40 4.73
CA PRO A 9 3.99 8.48 3.90
C PRO A 9 2.99 8.79 2.77
N ILE A 10 2.80 10.07 2.50
CA ILE A 10 2.04 10.56 1.35
C ILE A 10 3.02 11.32 0.47
N ASP A 11 3.25 10.83 -0.73
CA ASP A 11 4.11 11.50 -1.70
C ASP A 11 3.23 12.39 -2.58
N ILE A 12 3.49 13.70 -2.55
CA ILE A 12 2.82 14.67 -3.41
C ILE A 12 3.76 14.96 -4.57
N ASN A 13 3.55 14.25 -5.67
CA ASN A 13 4.41 14.31 -6.85
C ASN A 13 3.93 15.32 -7.90
N ASP A 14 2.76 15.92 -7.71
CA ASP A 14 2.15 16.88 -8.62
C ASP A 14 1.86 18.20 -7.88
N LYS A 15 2.03 19.32 -8.58
CA LYS A 15 1.74 20.65 -8.03
C LYS A 15 0.25 20.95 -7.90
N GLY A 16 -0.60 20.11 -8.47
CA GLY A 16 -2.01 20.40 -8.60
C GLY A 16 -2.29 21.61 -9.50
N GLN A 17 -3.51 21.71 -9.97
CA GLN A 17 -3.98 22.90 -10.69
C GLN A 17 -4.55 23.92 -9.68
N VAL A 18 -4.27 25.20 -9.92
CA VAL A 18 -4.92 26.26 -9.17
C VAL A 18 -6.41 26.26 -9.52
N PHE A 19 -7.25 26.19 -8.52
CA PHE A 19 -8.72 26.27 -8.68
C PHE A 19 -9.28 27.28 -7.67
N ASP A 20 -10.39 27.89 -8.04
CA ASP A 20 -11.13 28.75 -7.12
C ASP A 20 -11.89 27.86 -6.12
N PRO A 21 -11.67 28.02 -4.80
CA PRO A 21 -12.35 27.21 -3.80
C PRO A 21 -13.85 27.52 -3.82
N ILE A 22 -14.66 26.47 -3.72
CA ILE A 22 -16.10 26.60 -3.51
C ILE A 22 -16.32 26.76 -2.01
N ASP A 23 -17.09 27.78 -1.60
CA ASP A 23 -17.52 27.92 -0.22
C ASP A 23 -18.36 26.70 0.18
N THR A 24 -17.90 25.98 1.20
CA THR A 24 -18.60 24.83 1.76
C THR A 24 -18.92 25.10 3.22
N ASP A 25 -20.10 24.67 3.66
CA ASP A 25 -20.48 24.75 5.07
C ASP A 25 -19.49 23.95 5.94
N SER A 26 -19.19 24.51 7.11
CA SER A 26 -18.35 23.81 8.08
C SER A 26 -19.06 22.55 8.60
N MET A 27 -18.38 21.41 8.55
CA MET A 27 -18.90 20.15 9.04
C MET A 27 -18.24 19.78 10.37
N ASN A 28 -19.03 19.69 11.43
CA ASN A 28 -18.56 19.22 12.74
C ASN A 28 -18.75 17.71 12.84
N ILE A 29 -17.66 16.97 12.76
CA ILE A 29 -17.63 15.53 12.97
C ILE A 29 -16.91 15.25 14.28
N ASN A 30 -17.54 14.57 15.22
CA ASN A 30 -16.86 14.13 16.43
C ASN A 30 -16.08 12.82 16.20
N SER A 31 -15.08 12.56 17.05
CA SER A 31 -14.21 11.38 16.93
C SER A 31 -14.99 10.07 17.00
N SER A 32 -16.00 9.99 17.88
CA SER A 32 -16.81 8.78 18.03
C SER A 32 -17.59 8.41 16.77
N TYR A 33 -18.09 9.41 16.05
CA TYR A 33 -18.77 9.18 14.78
C TYR A 33 -17.79 8.65 13.73
N LEU A 34 -16.61 9.27 13.62
CA LEU A 34 -15.57 8.82 12.69
C LEU A 34 -15.07 7.41 13.03
N GLU A 35 -14.84 7.11 14.30
CA GLU A 35 -14.48 5.76 14.76
C GLU A 35 -15.56 4.73 14.41
N GLY A 36 -16.84 5.11 14.54
CA GLY A 36 -17.97 4.28 14.13
C GLY A 36 -17.97 3.98 12.63
N LEU A 37 -17.65 4.96 11.78
CA LEU A 37 -17.52 4.75 10.35
C LEU A 37 -16.37 3.78 9.99
N PHE A 38 -15.22 3.90 10.66
CA PHE A 38 -14.11 2.97 10.45
C PHE A 38 -14.45 1.55 10.94
N ALA A 39 -15.14 1.42 12.07
CA ALA A 39 -15.58 0.12 12.56
C ALA A 39 -16.56 -0.55 11.59
N LYS A 40 -17.50 0.23 11.03
CA LYS A 40 -18.44 -0.24 10.01
C LYS A 40 -17.72 -0.68 8.75
N ALA A 41 -16.78 0.12 8.24
CA ALA A 41 -15.99 -0.22 7.05
C ALA A 41 -15.26 -1.57 7.23
N LYS A 42 -14.63 -1.79 8.38
CA LYS A 42 -13.93 -3.05 8.68
C LYS A 42 -14.86 -4.27 8.73
N GLN A 43 -16.09 -4.07 9.17
CA GLN A 43 -17.09 -5.13 9.25
C GLN A 43 -17.69 -5.46 7.88
N GLU A 44 -17.95 -4.44 7.05
CA GLU A 44 -18.63 -4.59 5.77
C GLU A 44 -17.67 -4.96 4.63
N HIS A 45 -16.39 -4.57 4.74
CA HIS A 45 -15.38 -4.77 3.70
C HIS A 45 -14.11 -5.46 4.26
N PRO A 46 -14.23 -6.65 4.88
CA PRO A 46 -13.05 -7.39 5.30
C PRO A 46 -12.23 -7.80 4.07
N LEU A 47 -10.91 -7.87 4.23
CA LEU A 47 -10.04 -8.38 3.18
C LEU A 47 -10.45 -9.80 2.81
N THR A 48 -10.59 -10.08 1.52
CA THR A 48 -11.00 -11.40 1.03
C THR A 48 -9.94 -12.47 1.33
N ASP A 49 -10.38 -13.74 1.47
CA ASP A 49 -9.46 -14.86 1.69
C ASP A 49 -8.48 -15.00 0.51
N GLY A 50 -8.97 -14.86 -0.73
CA GLY A 50 -8.13 -14.92 -1.92
C GLY A 50 -7.06 -13.83 -1.96
N MET A 51 -7.40 -12.60 -1.53
CA MET A 51 -6.41 -11.53 -1.42
C MET A 51 -5.42 -11.79 -0.29
N SER A 52 -5.89 -12.33 0.84
CA SER A 52 -5.03 -12.71 1.96
C SER A 52 -4.01 -13.78 1.57
N GLU A 53 -4.40 -14.77 0.78
CA GLU A 53 -3.49 -15.80 0.24
C GLU A 53 -2.41 -15.18 -0.68
N LYS A 54 -2.80 -14.28 -1.57
CA LYS A 54 -1.86 -13.58 -2.45
C LYS A 54 -0.88 -12.70 -1.69
N ILE A 55 -1.33 -12.03 -0.63
CA ILE A 55 -0.47 -11.24 0.26
C ILE A 55 0.53 -12.14 0.99
N ASN A 56 0.11 -13.30 1.46
CA ASN A 56 1.02 -14.27 2.09
C ASN A 56 2.06 -14.79 1.09
N SER A 57 1.65 -15.12 -0.14
CA SER A 57 2.54 -15.52 -1.23
C SER A 57 3.58 -14.44 -1.53
N MET A 58 3.16 -13.17 -1.51
CA MET A 58 4.06 -12.04 -1.71
C MET A 58 5.01 -11.83 -0.52
N ASP A 59 4.57 -12.00 0.73
CA ASP A 59 5.43 -11.94 1.91
C ASP A 59 6.51 -13.01 1.85
N ASP A 60 6.15 -14.25 1.51
CA ASP A 60 7.10 -15.34 1.31
C ASP A 60 8.12 -15.03 0.22
N TYR A 61 7.68 -14.44 -0.89
CA TYR A 61 8.57 -14.00 -1.96
C TYR A 61 9.56 -12.93 -1.47
N VAL A 62 9.05 -11.91 -0.79
CA VAL A 62 9.86 -10.79 -0.29
C VAL A 62 10.84 -11.24 0.80
N ILE A 63 10.43 -12.16 1.67
CA ILE A 63 11.34 -12.78 2.67
C ILE A 63 12.48 -13.49 1.96
N LYS A 64 12.17 -14.30 0.97
CA LYS A 64 13.14 -15.15 0.27
C LYS A 64 14.17 -14.33 -0.50
N HIS A 65 13.73 -13.32 -1.24
CA HIS A 65 14.56 -12.57 -2.18
C HIS A 65 15.15 -11.29 -1.58
N PHE A 66 14.45 -10.63 -0.67
CA PHE A 66 14.85 -9.33 -0.10
C PHE A 66 15.14 -9.38 1.39
N ARG A 67 14.87 -10.50 2.07
CA ARG A 67 15.03 -10.69 3.52
C ARG A 67 14.26 -9.66 4.36
N ILE A 68 13.12 -9.24 3.87
CA ILE A 68 12.18 -8.36 4.56
C ILE A 68 10.88 -9.14 4.77
N ALA A 69 10.34 -9.11 5.98
CA ALA A 69 9.04 -9.70 6.32
C ALA A 69 7.98 -8.62 6.55
N PHE A 70 6.74 -8.93 6.20
CA PHE A 70 5.59 -8.14 6.61
C PHE A 70 5.32 -8.43 8.08
N GLY A 71 5.53 -7.48 8.95
CA GLY A 71 5.22 -7.68 10.37
C GLY A 71 3.70 -7.78 10.61
N ASN A 72 3.28 -8.57 11.62
CA ASN A 72 1.87 -8.75 11.98
C ASN A 72 1.10 -7.43 12.15
N ARG A 73 1.77 -6.40 12.68
CA ARG A 73 1.20 -5.05 12.83
C ARG A 73 0.89 -4.45 11.46
N ILE A 74 1.80 -4.55 10.49
CA ILE A 74 1.65 -4.00 9.15
C ILE A 74 0.50 -4.69 8.44
N VAL A 75 0.40 -6.01 8.53
CA VAL A 75 -0.70 -6.79 7.94
C VAL A 75 -2.04 -6.39 8.56
N LYS A 76 -2.10 -6.21 9.89
CA LYS A 76 -3.33 -5.74 10.56
C LYS A 76 -3.72 -4.34 10.11
N GLN A 77 -2.77 -3.41 10.07
CA GLN A 77 -3.02 -2.04 9.60
C GLN A 77 -3.43 -2.01 8.12
N MET A 78 -2.87 -2.88 7.29
CA MET A 78 -3.27 -3.02 5.90
C MET A 78 -4.73 -3.45 5.76
N LYS A 79 -5.17 -4.45 6.52
CA LYS A 79 -6.58 -4.89 6.54
C LYS A 79 -7.52 -3.74 6.91
N ASP A 80 -7.18 -2.99 7.95
CA ASP A 80 -7.95 -1.83 8.40
C ASP A 80 -8.00 -0.71 7.35
N PHE A 81 -6.87 -0.45 6.69
CA PHE A 81 -6.74 0.55 5.63
C PHE A 81 -7.55 0.15 4.39
N VAL A 82 -7.38 -1.08 3.90
CA VAL A 82 -8.05 -1.56 2.69
C VAL A 82 -9.57 -1.57 2.87
N ALA A 83 -10.06 -2.00 4.03
CA ALA A 83 -11.49 -1.95 4.34
C ALA A 83 -12.05 -0.52 4.25
N THR A 84 -11.31 0.46 4.78
CA THR A 84 -11.71 1.88 4.71
C THR A 84 -11.62 2.40 3.27
N TYR A 85 -10.57 2.02 2.54
CA TYR A 85 -10.37 2.40 1.14
C TYR A 85 -11.51 1.91 0.25
N VAL A 86 -11.95 0.66 0.43
CA VAL A 86 -13.10 0.09 -0.28
C VAL A 86 -14.41 0.79 0.11
N ALA A 87 -14.62 1.06 1.40
CA ALA A 87 -15.79 1.81 1.86
C ALA A 87 -15.87 3.23 1.26
N CYS A 88 -14.74 3.82 0.89
CA CYS A 88 -14.66 5.10 0.18
C CYS A 88 -14.81 4.99 -1.34
N GLY A 89 -15.13 3.81 -1.88
CA GLY A 89 -15.37 3.59 -3.31
C GLY A 89 -14.16 3.09 -4.11
N GLY A 90 -13.05 2.77 -3.46
CA GLY A 90 -11.90 2.14 -4.10
C GLY A 90 -12.05 0.63 -4.27
N THR A 91 -11.07 -0.01 -4.91
CA THR A 91 -11.02 -1.47 -5.02
C THR A 91 -10.08 -2.08 -3.99
N GLU A 92 -10.31 -3.36 -3.65
CA GLU A 92 -9.42 -4.09 -2.73
C GLU A 92 -7.98 -4.15 -3.26
N VAL A 93 -7.83 -4.43 -4.56
CA VAL A 93 -6.52 -4.54 -5.23
C VAL A 93 -5.76 -3.21 -5.17
N ASP A 94 -6.41 -2.09 -5.49
CA ASP A 94 -5.79 -0.77 -5.46
C ASP A 94 -5.41 -0.35 -4.03
N GLY A 95 -6.27 -0.68 -3.06
CA GLY A 95 -5.98 -0.41 -1.65
C GLY A 95 -4.75 -1.17 -1.15
N VAL A 96 -4.61 -2.44 -1.53
CA VAL A 96 -3.44 -3.27 -1.19
C VAL A 96 -2.18 -2.74 -1.89
N ASP A 97 -2.26 -2.46 -3.20
CA ASP A 97 -1.15 -1.89 -3.97
C ASP A 97 -0.63 -0.59 -3.34
N TYR A 98 -1.54 0.36 -3.11
CA TYR A 98 -1.22 1.63 -2.47
C TYR A 98 -0.53 1.46 -1.12
N TYR A 99 -1.06 0.57 -0.27
CA TYR A 99 -0.51 0.33 1.05
C TYR A 99 0.89 -0.29 0.99
N ILE A 100 1.08 -1.31 0.15
CA ILE A 100 2.35 -2.01 0.01
C ILE A 100 3.44 -1.10 -0.55
N ALA A 101 3.14 -0.32 -1.58
CA ALA A 101 4.08 0.63 -2.16
C ALA A 101 4.62 1.60 -1.10
N ARG A 102 3.78 2.08 -0.18
CA ARG A 102 4.14 3.09 0.81
C ARG A 102 4.68 2.56 2.13
N LYS A 103 4.32 1.34 2.51
CA LYS A 103 4.72 0.75 3.80
C LYS A 103 5.81 -0.29 3.69
N ILE A 104 5.73 -1.14 2.67
CA ILE A 104 6.62 -2.28 2.52
C ILE A 104 7.81 -1.91 1.63
N LEU A 105 7.54 -1.42 0.42
CA LEU A 105 8.60 -1.13 -0.54
C LEU A 105 9.51 0.02 -0.10
N ARG A 106 9.04 0.92 0.75
CA ARG A 106 9.89 1.93 1.39
C ARG A 106 11.05 1.34 2.19
N LYS A 107 10.89 0.14 2.72
CA LYS A 107 11.98 -0.56 3.41
C LYS A 107 13.11 -0.97 2.47
N PHE A 108 12.81 -1.10 1.19
CA PHE A 108 13.81 -1.46 0.17
C PHE A 108 14.87 -0.36 -0.03
N GLU A 109 14.53 0.91 0.25
CA GLU A 109 15.49 2.02 0.21
C GLU A 109 16.65 1.86 1.20
N GLN A 110 16.47 1.04 2.24
CA GLN A 110 17.49 0.75 3.25
C GLN A 110 18.36 -0.45 2.89
N LEU A 111 18.00 -1.18 1.84
CA LEU A 111 18.79 -2.29 1.34
C LEU A 111 19.93 -1.76 0.47
N ASN A 112 20.94 -2.60 0.30
CA ASN A 112 21.96 -2.31 -0.71
C ASN A 112 21.31 -2.42 -2.10
N LEU A 113 21.03 -1.28 -2.71
CA LEU A 113 20.32 -1.20 -3.98
C LEU A 113 21.06 -1.95 -5.10
N ALA A 114 22.39 -1.92 -5.13
CA ALA A 114 23.18 -2.68 -6.11
C ALA A 114 22.93 -4.20 -6.00
N TYR A 115 22.67 -4.70 -4.78
CA TYR A 115 22.39 -6.11 -4.56
C TYR A 115 20.97 -6.51 -4.99
N ILE A 116 19.99 -5.64 -4.81
CA ILE A 116 18.58 -5.96 -5.11
C ILE A 116 18.17 -5.63 -6.55
N ARG A 117 19.03 -4.92 -7.30
CA ARG A 117 18.74 -4.46 -8.67
C ARG A 117 18.24 -5.58 -9.57
N ASP A 118 18.95 -6.71 -9.56
CA ASP A 118 18.66 -7.86 -10.42
C ASP A 118 17.41 -8.65 -9.97
N GLU A 119 16.96 -8.44 -8.73
CA GLU A 119 15.75 -9.05 -8.17
C GLU A 119 14.48 -8.24 -8.47
N ILE A 120 14.61 -6.99 -8.94
CA ILE A 120 13.45 -6.11 -9.17
C ILE A 120 12.60 -6.59 -10.34
N ASP A 121 13.19 -6.89 -11.49
CA ASP A 121 12.44 -7.34 -12.67
C ASP A 121 11.72 -8.70 -12.40
N PRO A 122 12.38 -9.72 -11.81
CA PRO A 122 11.68 -10.94 -11.39
C PRO A 122 10.52 -10.68 -10.40
N PHE A 123 10.67 -9.69 -9.52
CA PHE A 123 9.60 -9.33 -8.59
C PHE A 123 8.41 -8.66 -9.30
N ILE A 124 8.66 -7.81 -10.29
CA ILE A 124 7.59 -7.22 -11.12
C ILE A 124 6.85 -8.33 -11.89
N GLU A 125 7.56 -9.31 -12.46
CA GLU A 125 6.94 -10.47 -13.12
C GLU A 125 6.10 -11.31 -12.15
N PHE A 126 6.56 -11.47 -10.91
CA PHE A 126 5.79 -12.14 -9.85
C PHE A 126 4.49 -11.37 -9.56
N LEU A 127 4.55 -10.03 -9.41
CA LEU A 127 3.37 -9.20 -9.18
C LEU A 127 2.37 -9.32 -10.36
N ASP A 128 2.85 -9.30 -11.59
CA ASP A 128 2.02 -9.46 -12.77
C ASP A 128 1.31 -10.82 -12.81
N LYS A 129 2.00 -11.88 -12.42
CA LYS A 129 1.44 -13.24 -12.36
C LYS A 129 0.40 -13.39 -11.26
N GLU A 130 0.68 -12.85 -10.07
CA GLU A 130 -0.15 -13.05 -8.88
C GLU A 130 -1.39 -12.15 -8.88
N PHE A 131 -1.24 -10.89 -9.29
CA PHE A 131 -2.28 -9.87 -9.21
C PHE A 131 -2.85 -9.44 -10.57
N GLY A 132 -2.19 -9.79 -11.66
CA GLY A 132 -2.55 -9.38 -13.02
C GLY A 132 -1.77 -8.16 -13.52
N LYS A 133 -1.47 -8.13 -14.81
CA LYS A 133 -0.61 -7.12 -15.46
C LYS A 133 -1.10 -5.68 -15.31
N GLU A 134 -2.41 -5.48 -15.25
CA GLU A 134 -3.01 -4.14 -15.15
C GLU A 134 -3.11 -3.63 -13.70
N ASN A 135 -2.74 -4.47 -12.74
CA ASN A 135 -2.81 -4.17 -11.31
C ASN A 135 -1.43 -3.89 -10.71
N PHE A 136 -1.38 -3.43 -9.47
CA PHE A 136 -0.14 -3.16 -8.73
C PHE A 136 0.79 -2.14 -9.40
N ASN A 137 0.21 -1.12 -10.02
CA ASN A 137 0.96 -0.10 -10.74
C ASN A 137 1.77 0.79 -9.81
N GLU A 138 1.27 1.13 -8.62
CA GLU A 138 2.01 1.90 -7.61
C GLU A 138 3.28 1.16 -7.16
N CYS A 139 3.16 -0.13 -6.87
CA CYS A 139 4.30 -0.98 -6.52
C CYS A 139 5.30 -1.10 -7.66
N LYS A 140 4.83 -1.37 -8.89
CA LYS A 140 5.69 -1.51 -10.06
C LYS A 140 6.42 -0.21 -10.39
N ASP A 141 5.75 0.92 -10.31
CA ASP A 141 6.37 2.23 -10.57
C ASP A 141 7.40 2.58 -9.48
N TYR A 142 7.10 2.22 -8.23
CA TYR A 142 8.06 2.39 -7.14
C TYR A 142 9.32 1.53 -7.36
N LEU A 143 9.17 0.26 -7.70
CA LEU A 143 10.27 -0.66 -7.98
C LEU A 143 11.12 -0.20 -9.17
N ARG A 144 10.51 0.28 -10.26
CA ARG A 144 11.22 0.85 -11.40
C ARG A 144 11.99 2.13 -11.05
N ARG A 145 11.46 2.95 -10.12
CA ARG A 145 12.20 4.11 -9.61
C ARG A 145 13.42 3.70 -8.80
N LEU A 146 13.27 2.71 -7.91
CA LEU A 146 14.41 2.15 -7.17
C LEU A 146 15.49 1.62 -8.11
N GLN A 147 15.12 0.91 -9.16
CA GLN A 147 16.06 0.36 -10.14
C GLN A 147 16.86 1.45 -10.87
N LYS A 148 16.28 2.64 -11.05
CA LYS A 148 16.96 3.80 -11.69
C LYS A 148 17.89 4.56 -10.74
N MET A 149 17.82 4.32 -9.46
CA MET A 149 18.66 4.99 -8.45
C MET A 149 20.02 4.32 -8.26
N VAL A 150 20.29 3.23 -8.98
CA VAL A 150 21.50 2.39 -8.88
C VAL A 150 22.42 2.57 -10.07
#